data_ac35547f2654f4659aad2e2cb5918750
#
_entry.id   ac35547f2654f4659aad2e2cb5918750
#
_cell.length_a   1.000
_cell.length_b   1.000
_cell.length_c   1.000
_cell.angle_alpha   90.00
_cell.angle_beta   90.00
_cell.angle_gamma   90.00
#
_symmetry.space_group_name_H-M   'P 1'
#
loop_
_entity.id
_entity.type
_entity.pdbx_description
1 polymer ?
#
loop_
_entity_poly.entity_id
_entity_poly.type
_entity_poly.pdbx_seq_one_letter_code
_entity_poly.pdbx_strand_id
1 'polypeptide(L)'
;MRLRNVKDANNILTNSGLLVEANPFNDDKKLCIEVGTGKGDFIIGMARNNPDVNFIGIEKYPSVLVRAVQKIEDIPDNLRFMCFDAKNICDYFDHNVDTIYLNFSDPWPKTRHAKRRLTSETFLPLYEKISKSDVHIIQKTDNKGLFAYSLEMFNNYGYKFNKISLDLTNSDICLLYTSPSPRDS
;
A
#
# COMPACT_ATOMS: atom_id res chain seq x y z
N MET A 1 10.41 10.43 12.65
CA MET A 1 9.79 10.05 13.96
C MET A 1 10.34 8.70 14.39
N ARG A 2 10.88 8.56 15.60
CA ARG A 2 11.42 7.27 16.07
C ARG A 2 10.23 6.40 16.49
N LEU A 3 9.98 5.31 15.77
CA LEU A 3 8.91 4.37 16.09
C LEU A 3 9.16 3.80 17.51
N ARG A 4 8.23 4.04 18.43
CA ARG A 4 8.26 3.36 19.73
C ARG A 4 7.91 1.90 19.50
N ASN A 5 8.80 1.03 19.91
CA ASN A 5 8.57 -0.41 19.85
C ASN A 5 7.34 -0.73 20.71
N VAL A 6 6.31 -1.32 20.11
CA VAL A 6 5.13 -1.79 20.85
C VAL A 6 5.50 -3.14 21.45
N LYS A 7 5.48 -3.22 22.78
CA LYS A 7 5.73 -4.48 23.50
C LYS A 7 4.67 -5.49 23.03
N ASP A 8 5.09 -6.69 22.72
CA ASP A 8 4.22 -7.79 22.25
C ASP A 8 3.48 -7.57 20.92
N ALA A 9 3.98 -6.66 20.04
CA ALA A 9 3.36 -6.38 18.73
C ALA A 9 3.09 -7.66 17.91
N ASN A 10 4.03 -8.60 17.87
CA ASN A 10 3.86 -9.85 17.13
C ASN A 10 2.72 -10.71 17.71
N ASN A 11 2.62 -10.85 19.02
CA ASN A 11 1.55 -11.62 19.65
C ASN A 11 0.17 -11.02 19.38
N ILE A 12 0.07 -9.68 19.46
CA ILE A 12 -1.18 -8.97 19.15
C ILE A 12 -1.58 -9.19 17.69
N LEU A 13 -0.62 -9.09 16.76
CA LEU A 13 -0.86 -9.32 15.34
C LEU A 13 -1.33 -10.76 15.07
N THR A 14 -0.63 -11.75 15.60
CA THR A 14 -0.96 -13.17 15.41
C THR A 14 -2.36 -13.52 15.96
N ASN A 15 -2.72 -12.95 17.12
CA ASN A 15 -4.01 -13.20 17.76
C ASN A 15 -5.17 -12.38 17.19
N SER A 16 -4.91 -11.46 16.26
CA SER A 16 -5.93 -10.56 15.73
C SER A 16 -6.92 -11.20 14.75
N GLY A 17 -6.57 -12.33 14.16
CA GLY A 17 -7.31 -12.91 13.02
C GLY A 17 -7.18 -12.13 11.70
N LEU A 18 -6.47 -11.00 11.71
CA LEU A 18 -6.27 -10.13 10.54
C LEU A 18 -4.92 -10.36 9.84
N LEU A 19 -3.90 -10.85 10.57
CA LEU A 19 -2.60 -11.16 10.00
C LEU A 19 -2.65 -12.50 9.27
N VAL A 20 -2.16 -12.53 8.04
CA VAL A 20 -2.07 -13.74 7.22
C VAL A 20 -0.66 -13.90 6.63
N GLU A 21 -0.27 -15.15 6.38
CA GLU A 21 1.03 -15.50 5.81
C GLU A 21 0.97 -15.71 4.28
N ALA A 22 -0.25 -15.83 3.72
CA ALA A 22 -0.49 -15.97 2.30
C ALA A 22 -1.80 -15.27 1.94
N ASN A 23 -2.04 -15.01 0.65
CA ASN A 23 -3.32 -14.47 0.19
C ASN A 23 -4.44 -15.47 0.51
N PRO A 24 -5.40 -15.12 1.38
CA PRO A 24 -6.47 -16.03 1.78
C PRO A 24 -7.69 -16.00 0.85
N PHE A 25 -7.72 -15.05 -0.09
CA PHE A 25 -8.86 -14.82 -0.96
C PHE A 25 -8.81 -15.72 -2.20
N ASN A 26 -9.75 -16.64 -2.30
CA ASN A 26 -9.91 -17.61 -3.40
C ASN A 26 -11.23 -17.40 -4.15
N ASP A 27 -11.70 -16.17 -4.21
CA ASP A 27 -12.90 -15.77 -4.93
C ASP A 27 -12.55 -14.98 -6.21
N ASP A 28 -13.56 -14.67 -7.03
CA ASP A 28 -13.40 -13.93 -8.28
C ASP A 28 -13.38 -12.40 -8.08
N LYS A 29 -13.36 -11.92 -6.83
CA LYS A 29 -13.31 -10.49 -6.54
C LYS A 29 -11.93 -9.93 -6.92
N LYS A 30 -11.92 -8.65 -7.25
CA LYS A 30 -10.67 -7.92 -7.47
C LYS A 30 -9.82 -7.93 -6.20
N LEU A 31 -8.52 -8.09 -6.36
CA LEU A 31 -7.55 -7.99 -5.28
C LEU A 31 -6.79 -6.67 -5.38
N CYS A 32 -6.93 -5.84 -4.37
CA CYS A 32 -6.20 -4.59 -4.20
C CYS A 32 -5.21 -4.71 -3.05
N ILE A 33 -3.99 -4.23 -3.25
CA ILE A 33 -2.98 -4.20 -2.19
C ILE A 33 -2.50 -2.78 -1.92
N GLU A 34 -2.17 -2.47 -0.67
CA GLU A 34 -1.47 -1.25 -0.30
C GLU A 34 -0.08 -1.61 0.24
N VAL A 35 0.96 -1.12 -0.43
CA VAL A 35 2.36 -1.35 -0.04
C VAL A 35 2.83 -0.21 0.84
N GLY A 36 3.23 -0.53 2.07
CA GLY A 36 3.54 0.45 3.11
C GLY A 36 2.28 1.01 3.76
N THR A 37 1.35 0.14 4.15
CA THR A 37 0.03 0.55 4.66
C THR A 37 0.09 1.33 5.99
N GLY A 38 1.21 1.28 6.69
CA GLY A 38 1.42 2.01 7.92
C GLY A 38 0.40 1.64 9.00
N LYS A 39 -0.40 2.63 9.44
CA LYS A 39 -1.46 2.44 10.45
C LYS A 39 -2.79 1.99 9.84
N GLY A 40 -2.83 1.69 8.55
CA GLY A 40 -3.96 1.08 7.87
C GLY A 40 -5.16 1.98 7.58
N ASP A 41 -5.09 3.28 7.84
CA ASP A 41 -6.25 4.18 7.75
C ASP A 41 -6.90 4.15 6.37
N PHE A 42 -6.10 4.18 5.31
CA PHE A 42 -6.60 4.13 3.93
C PHE A 42 -7.26 2.79 3.60
N ILE A 43 -6.53 1.68 3.81
CA ILE A 43 -7.00 0.38 3.35
C ILE A 43 -8.20 -0.14 4.15
N ILE A 44 -8.29 0.20 5.44
CA ILE A 44 -9.46 -0.10 6.29
C ILE A 44 -10.70 0.63 5.74
N GLY A 45 -10.56 1.92 5.41
CA GLY A 45 -11.64 2.69 4.81
C GLY A 45 -12.06 2.15 3.45
N MET A 46 -11.10 1.76 2.61
CA MET A 46 -11.38 1.15 1.30
C MET A 46 -12.13 -0.17 1.44
N ALA A 47 -11.73 -1.04 2.34
CA ALA A 47 -12.41 -2.32 2.56
C ALA A 47 -13.86 -2.15 3.03
N ARG A 48 -14.10 -1.23 3.97
CA ARG A 48 -15.46 -0.94 4.45
C ARG A 48 -16.40 -0.38 3.38
N ASN A 49 -15.87 0.45 2.49
CA ASN A 49 -16.65 1.10 1.44
C ASN A 49 -16.82 0.26 0.18
N ASN A 50 -16.06 -0.84 0.04
CA ASN A 50 -16.06 -1.68 -1.16
C ASN A 50 -16.10 -3.17 -0.78
N PRO A 51 -17.24 -3.69 -0.30
CA PRO A 51 -17.35 -5.08 0.18
C PRO A 51 -17.15 -6.14 -0.92
N ASP A 52 -17.28 -5.75 -2.19
CA ASP A 52 -17.10 -6.61 -3.36
C ASP A 52 -15.65 -6.65 -3.88
N VAL A 53 -14.70 -6.05 -3.15
CA VAL A 53 -13.28 -6.01 -3.49
C VAL A 53 -12.47 -6.50 -2.30
N ASN A 54 -11.47 -7.33 -2.53
CA ASN A 54 -10.56 -7.82 -1.50
C ASN A 54 -9.36 -6.87 -1.32
N PHE A 55 -8.94 -6.68 -0.08
CA PHE A 55 -7.86 -5.77 0.27
C PHE A 55 -6.81 -6.45 1.15
N ILE A 56 -5.53 -6.24 0.83
CA ILE A 56 -4.40 -6.66 1.65
C ILE A 56 -3.48 -5.45 1.91
N GLY A 57 -3.32 -5.10 3.19
CA GLY A 57 -2.35 -4.11 3.63
C GLY A 57 -1.00 -4.75 3.94
N ILE A 58 0.07 -4.27 3.32
CA ILE A 58 1.43 -4.79 3.50
C ILE A 58 2.25 -3.74 4.27
N GLU A 59 2.83 -4.15 5.39
CA GLU A 59 3.72 -3.30 6.20
C GLU A 59 4.93 -4.10 6.66
N LYS A 60 6.09 -3.47 6.60
CA LYS A 60 7.35 -4.11 6.99
C LYS A 60 7.53 -4.21 8.50
N TYR A 61 7.02 -3.24 9.25
CA TYR A 61 7.28 -3.08 10.68
C TYR A 61 6.10 -3.52 11.55
N PRO A 62 6.23 -4.61 12.30
CA PRO A 62 5.15 -5.10 13.19
C PRO A 62 4.67 -4.03 14.18
N SER A 63 5.59 -3.19 14.71
CA SER A 63 5.26 -2.11 15.65
C SER A 63 4.41 -0.97 15.04
N VAL A 64 4.36 -0.88 13.71
CA VAL A 64 3.47 0.03 12.99
C VAL A 64 2.15 -0.66 12.68
N LEU A 65 2.21 -1.87 12.12
CA LEU A 65 1.06 -2.63 11.70
C LEU A 65 0.10 -2.97 12.85
N VAL A 66 0.64 -3.24 14.04
CA VAL A 66 -0.19 -3.50 15.23
C VAL A 66 -1.18 -2.37 15.52
N ARG A 67 -0.84 -1.13 15.17
CA ARG A 67 -1.73 0.01 15.35
C ARG A 67 -2.88 0.03 14.36
N ALA A 68 -2.68 -0.54 13.15
CA ALA A 68 -3.76 -0.74 12.20
C ALA A 68 -4.78 -1.74 12.75
N VAL A 69 -4.29 -2.86 13.24
CA VAL A 69 -5.11 -3.95 13.78
C VAL A 69 -5.89 -3.51 15.02
N GLN A 70 -5.27 -2.76 15.94
CA GLN A 70 -5.91 -2.26 17.16
C GLN A 70 -7.05 -1.26 16.93
N LYS A 71 -7.19 -0.69 15.75
CA LYS A 71 -8.29 0.22 15.39
C LYS A 71 -9.55 -0.50 14.90
N ILE A 72 -9.42 -1.79 14.59
CA ILE A 72 -10.49 -2.54 13.95
C ILE A 72 -11.27 -3.25 15.04
N GLU A 73 -12.46 -2.77 15.32
CA GLU A 73 -13.41 -3.39 16.23
C GLU A 73 -14.18 -4.51 15.51
N ASP A 74 -14.75 -4.20 14.33
CA ASP A 74 -15.41 -5.16 13.46
C ASP A 74 -14.52 -5.48 12.26
N ILE A 75 -14.07 -6.73 12.15
CA ILE A 75 -13.17 -7.20 11.10
C ILE A 75 -13.94 -7.33 9.78
N PRO A 76 -13.62 -6.52 8.73
CA PRO A 76 -14.21 -6.73 7.42
C PRO A 76 -13.74 -8.09 6.84
N ASP A 77 -14.67 -8.84 6.26
CA ASP A 77 -14.35 -10.15 5.65
C ASP A 77 -13.33 -10.04 4.51
N ASN A 78 -13.36 -8.90 3.81
CA ASN A 78 -12.54 -8.57 2.65
C ASN A 78 -11.23 -7.84 2.96
N LEU A 79 -10.77 -7.81 4.23
CA LEU A 79 -9.52 -7.14 4.64
C LEU A 79 -8.61 -8.10 5.39
N ARG A 80 -7.33 -8.13 4.98
CA ARG A 80 -6.25 -8.80 5.73
C ARG A 80 -4.98 -7.97 5.68
N PHE A 81 -4.05 -8.30 6.57
CA PHE A 81 -2.72 -7.69 6.62
C PHE A 81 -1.62 -8.72 6.49
N MET A 82 -0.50 -8.29 5.92
CA MET A 82 0.72 -9.09 5.82
C MET A 82 1.91 -8.28 6.34
N CYS A 83 2.81 -8.92 7.07
CA CYS A 83 3.95 -8.26 7.69
C CYS A 83 5.26 -8.77 7.11
N PHE A 84 5.74 -8.11 6.02
CA PHE A 84 7.00 -8.46 5.36
C PHE A 84 7.62 -7.27 4.61
N ASP A 85 8.88 -7.41 4.19
CA ASP A 85 9.53 -6.42 3.32
C ASP A 85 9.02 -6.56 1.88
N ALA A 86 8.48 -5.49 1.30
CA ALA A 86 7.92 -5.46 -0.05
C ALA A 86 8.88 -5.95 -1.16
N LYS A 87 10.19 -6.04 -0.88
CA LYS A 87 11.15 -6.68 -1.78
C LYS A 87 10.87 -8.17 -2.03
N ASN A 88 10.18 -8.80 -1.10
CA ASN A 88 9.83 -10.22 -1.15
C ASN A 88 8.39 -10.43 -1.65
N ILE A 89 7.77 -9.44 -2.26
CA ILE A 89 6.34 -9.47 -2.61
C ILE A 89 5.98 -10.63 -3.56
N CYS A 90 6.91 -11.04 -4.42
CA CYS A 90 6.73 -12.17 -5.33
C CYS A 90 6.71 -13.54 -4.63
N ASP A 91 7.06 -13.63 -3.34
CA ASP A 91 6.92 -14.86 -2.57
C ASP A 91 5.47 -15.09 -2.11
N TYR A 92 4.62 -14.05 -2.21
CA TYR A 92 3.26 -14.02 -1.69
C TYR A 92 2.18 -13.83 -2.75
N PHE A 93 2.53 -13.25 -3.90
CA PHE A 93 1.61 -12.95 -4.98
C PHE A 93 2.19 -13.36 -6.33
N ASP A 94 1.33 -13.86 -7.21
CA ASP A 94 1.69 -14.29 -8.57
C ASP A 94 0.54 -14.00 -9.54
N HIS A 95 0.69 -12.97 -10.39
CA HIS A 95 -0.26 -12.55 -11.44
C HIS A 95 -1.73 -12.43 -10.99
N ASN A 96 -1.97 -12.10 -9.73
CA ASN A 96 -3.31 -12.06 -9.14
C ASN A 96 -3.74 -10.71 -8.58
N VAL A 97 -2.88 -9.68 -8.63
CA VAL A 97 -3.17 -8.34 -8.13
C VAL A 97 -3.77 -7.46 -9.21
N ASP A 98 -4.91 -6.82 -8.94
CA ASP A 98 -5.62 -5.90 -9.84
C ASP A 98 -5.22 -4.44 -9.63
N THR A 99 -4.95 -4.02 -8.39
CA THR A 99 -4.58 -2.64 -8.07
C THR A 99 -3.55 -2.57 -6.96
N ILE A 100 -2.56 -1.71 -7.14
CA ILE A 100 -1.50 -1.43 -6.15
C ILE A 100 -1.60 0.03 -5.71
N TYR A 101 -1.77 0.25 -4.42
CA TYR A 101 -1.76 1.57 -3.81
C TYR A 101 -0.40 1.85 -3.16
N LEU A 102 0.15 3.04 -3.44
CA LEU A 102 1.39 3.58 -2.89
C LEU A 102 1.09 4.94 -2.26
N ASN A 103 0.63 4.95 -1.02
CA ASN A 103 0.19 6.18 -0.36
C ASN A 103 1.25 6.70 0.62
N PHE A 104 1.71 7.94 0.42
CA PHE A 104 2.61 8.68 1.30
C PHE A 104 3.85 7.88 1.73
N SER A 105 4.38 7.05 0.81
CA SER A 105 5.59 6.28 1.05
C SER A 105 6.81 7.17 1.28
N ASP A 106 7.81 6.63 1.98
CA ASP A 106 9.04 7.36 2.29
C ASP A 106 9.74 7.88 1.03
N PRO A 107 10.01 9.19 0.95
CA PRO A 107 10.58 9.81 -0.26
C PRO A 107 12.06 9.53 -0.48
N TRP A 108 12.79 9.07 0.54
CA TRP A 108 14.22 8.78 0.48
C TRP A 108 15.01 9.86 -0.30
N PRO A 109 15.14 11.10 0.22
CA PRO A 109 15.57 12.25 -0.57
C PRO A 109 17.02 12.15 -1.09
N LYS A 110 17.88 11.35 -0.43
CA LYS A 110 19.26 11.16 -0.87
C LYS A 110 19.32 10.24 -2.09
N THR A 111 20.02 10.63 -3.15
CA THR A 111 20.18 9.87 -4.40
C THR A 111 20.67 8.44 -4.16
N ARG A 112 21.63 8.24 -3.25
CA ARG A 112 22.12 6.88 -2.88
C ARG A 112 21.02 5.96 -2.30
N HIS A 113 19.89 6.49 -1.90
CA HIS A 113 18.77 5.75 -1.37
C HIS A 113 17.60 5.60 -2.38
N ALA A 114 17.75 6.07 -3.62
CA ALA A 114 16.69 6.04 -4.63
C ALA A 114 16.10 4.63 -4.82
N LYS A 115 16.91 3.59 -4.76
CA LYS A 115 16.48 2.18 -4.86
C LYS A 115 15.51 1.73 -3.74
N ARG A 116 15.36 2.52 -2.67
CA ARG A 116 14.42 2.25 -1.57
C ARG A 116 13.03 2.81 -1.82
N ARG A 117 12.89 3.71 -2.79
CA ARG A 117 11.58 4.28 -3.17
C ARG A 117 10.71 3.19 -3.76
N LEU A 118 9.45 3.13 -3.37
CA LEU A 118 8.52 2.09 -3.84
C LEU A 118 8.18 2.19 -5.35
N THR A 119 8.59 3.28 -6.01
CA THR A 119 8.48 3.48 -7.47
C THR A 119 9.83 3.32 -8.19
N SER A 120 10.84 2.75 -7.54
CA SER A 120 12.16 2.55 -8.13
C SER A 120 12.24 1.32 -9.05
N GLU A 121 13.33 1.25 -9.79
CA GLU A 121 13.73 0.07 -10.57
C GLU A 121 13.80 -1.24 -9.77
N THR A 122 13.89 -1.14 -8.43
CA THR A 122 13.86 -2.31 -7.53
C THR A 122 12.46 -2.90 -7.42
N PHE A 123 11.41 -2.06 -7.44
CA PHE A 123 10.05 -2.48 -7.16
C PHE A 123 9.15 -2.61 -8.39
N LEU A 124 9.31 -1.75 -9.40
CA LEU A 124 8.46 -1.80 -10.59
C LEU A 124 8.44 -3.17 -11.28
N PRO A 125 9.59 -3.87 -11.46
CA PRO A 125 9.58 -5.22 -12.01
C PRO A 125 8.88 -6.26 -11.12
N LEU A 126 8.88 -6.05 -9.79
CA LEU A 126 8.19 -6.93 -8.87
C LEU A 126 6.67 -6.75 -9.00
N TYR A 127 6.21 -5.50 -9.13
CA TYR A 127 4.79 -5.21 -9.35
C TYR A 127 4.28 -5.83 -10.64
N GLU A 128 5.04 -5.79 -11.71
CA GLU A 128 4.70 -6.43 -12.98
C GLU A 128 4.48 -7.96 -12.82
N LYS A 129 5.36 -8.63 -12.06
CA LYS A 129 5.26 -10.08 -11.82
C LYS A 129 4.04 -10.50 -11.00
N ILE A 130 3.62 -9.68 -10.04
CA ILE A 130 2.48 -10.03 -9.18
C ILE A 130 1.13 -9.61 -9.75
N SER A 131 1.14 -8.80 -10.79
CA SER A 131 -0.04 -8.12 -11.30
C SER A 131 -0.69 -8.88 -12.45
N LYS A 132 -2.01 -8.71 -12.57
CA LYS A 132 -2.73 -9.04 -13.80
C LYS A 132 -2.33 -8.10 -14.94
N SER A 133 -2.67 -8.43 -16.19
CA SER A 133 -2.27 -7.69 -17.40
C SER A 133 -2.66 -6.22 -17.41
N ASP A 134 -3.75 -5.86 -16.74
CA ASP A 134 -4.34 -4.52 -16.66
C ASP A 134 -4.30 -3.90 -15.27
N VAL A 135 -3.21 -4.14 -14.56
CA VAL A 135 -2.98 -3.59 -13.23
C VAL A 135 -3.02 -2.06 -13.23
N HIS A 136 -3.63 -1.50 -12.20
CA HIS A 136 -3.56 -0.08 -11.89
C HIS A 136 -2.61 0.18 -10.72
N ILE A 137 -1.61 1.04 -10.91
CA ILE A 137 -0.79 1.55 -9.82
C ILE A 137 -1.26 2.97 -9.50
N ILE A 138 -1.68 3.18 -8.26
CA ILE A 138 -2.19 4.46 -7.79
C ILE A 138 -1.25 4.98 -6.71
N GLN A 139 -0.57 6.09 -7.01
CA GLN A 139 0.34 6.74 -6.07
C GLN A 139 -0.22 8.07 -5.58
N LYS A 140 -0.10 8.32 -4.26
CA LYS A 140 -0.32 9.62 -3.64
C LYS A 140 0.92 10.01 -2.84
N THR A 141 1.36 11.24 -2.99
CA THR A 141 2.48 11.80 -2.22
C THR A 141 2.39 13.32 -2.16
N ASP A 142 2.75 13.90 -1.04
CA ASP A 142 2.92 15.34 -0.84
C ASP A 142 4.37 15.79 -1.14
N ASN A 143 5.26 14.84 -1.39
CA ASN A 143 6.66 15.12 -1.69
C ASN A 143 6.88 15.32 -3.19
N LYS A 144 7.14 16.57 -3.60
CA LYS A 144 7.35 16.94 -5.00
C LYS A 144 8.53 16.20 -5.65
N GLY A 145 9.59 15.92 -4.91
CA GLY A 145 10.77 15.19 -5.42
C GLY A 145 10.45 13.73 -5.70
N LEU A 146 9.70 13.07 -4.81
CA LEU A 146 9.23 11.71 -5.05
C LEU A 146 8.24 11.66 -6.20
N PHE A 147 7.33 12.63 -6.29
CA PHE A 147 6.35 12.71 -7.38
C PHE A 147 7.03 12.79 -8.75
N ALA A 148 7.96 13.75 -8.93
CA ALA A 148 8.71 13.90 -10.18
C ALA A 148 9.51 12.62 -10.53
N TYR A 149 10.21 12.06 -9.56
CA TYR A 149 10.94 10.79 -9.72
C TYR A 149 10.02 9.66 -10.16
N SER A 150 8.85 9.54 -9.55
CA SER A 150 7.90 8.47 -9.86
C SER A 150 7.35 8.57 -11.27
N LEU A 151 7.05 9.79 -11.75
CA LEU A 151 6.63 10.02 -13.13
C LEU A 151 7.70 9.57 -14.12
N GLU A 152 8.97 9.91 -13.87
CA GLU A 152 10.10 9.48 -14.67
C GLU A 152 10.22 7.95 -14.71
N MET A 153 10.18 7.31 -13.53
CA MET A 153 10.32 5.86 -13.43
C MET A 153 9.17 5.11 -14.11
N PHE A 154 7.91 5.51 -13.89
CA PHE A 154 6.76 4.91 -14.57
C PHE A 154 6.85 5.07 -16.08
N ASN A 155 7.25 6.24 -16.57
CA ASN A 155 7.46 6.48 -17.99
C ASN A 155 8.56 5.57 -18.59
N ASN A 156 9.70 5.45 -17.90
CA ASN A 156 10.83 4.62 -18.34
C ASN A 156 10.48 3.13 -18.39
N TYR A 157 9.55 2.67 -17.52
CA TYR A 157 9.03 1.30 -17.52
C TYR A 157 7.83 1.10 -18.46
N GLY A 158 7.44 2.12 -19.23
CA GLY A 158 6.38 2.02 -20.23
C GLY A 158 4.96 2.03 -19.67
N TYR A 159 4.76 2.45 -18.41
CA TYR A 159 3.41 2.64 -17.86
C TYR A 159 2.71 3.80 -18.55
N LYS A 160 1.43 3.62 -18.85
CA LYS A 160 0.56 4.68 -19.36
C LYS A 160 -0.10 5.43 -18.22
N PHE A 161 -0.05 6.75 -18.27
CA PHE A 161 -0.71 7.59 -17.29
C PHE A 161 -2.19 7.79 -17.65
N ASN A 162 -3.09 7.23 -16.87
CA ASN A 162 -4.52 7.47 -17.01
C ASN A 162 -4.90 8.84 -16.45
N LYS A 163 -4.26 9.24 -15.35
CA LYS A 163 -4.53 10.53 -14.70
C LYS A 163 -3.32 11.00 -13.89
N ILE A 164 -3.04 12.30 -13.96
CA ILE A 164 -2.03 12.99 -13.16
C ILE A 164 -2.69 14.21 -12.55
N SER A 165 -2.52 14.43 -11.24
CA SER A 165 -2.97 15.64 -10.54
C SER A 165 -1.84 16.19 -9.68
N LEU A 166 -1.62 17.52 -9.78
CA LEU A 166 -0.69 18.26 -8.95
C LEU A 166 -1.37 18.85 -7.70
N ASP A 167 -2.69 18.93 -7.73
CA ASP A 167 -3.53 19.40 -6.63
C ASP A 167 -4.71 18.43 -6.48
N LEU A 168 -4.50 17.40 -5.70
CA LEU A 168 -5.48 16.36 -5.51
C LEU A 168 -6.71 16.85 -4.74
N THR A 169 -6.53 17.80 -3.85
CA THR A 169 -7.58 18.35 -2.98
C THR A 169 -8.62 19.13 -3.78
N ASN A 170 -8.19 19.84 -4.83
CA ASN A 170 -9.05 20.66 -5.69
C ASN A 170 -9.32 19.97 -7.05
N SER A 171 -9.02 18.68 -7.19
CA SER A 171 -9.24 17.95 -8.43
C SER A 171 -10.59 17.22 -8.42
N ASP A 172 -11.18 17.01 -9.62
CA ASP A 172 -12.37 16.15 -9.82
C ASP A 172 -12.11 14.65 -9.60
N ILE A 173 -10.93 14.30 -9.10
CA ILE A 173 -10.61 12.91 -8.75
C ILE A 173 -11.37 12.59 -7.48
N CYS A 174 -12.43 11.79 -7.62
CA CYS A 174 -13.15 11.25 -6.48
C CYS A 174 -12.16 10.47 -5.60
N LEU A 175 -11.78 11.08 -4.49
CA LEU A 175 -11.07 10.42 -3.43
C LEU A 175 -12.13 9.66 -2.64
N LEU A 176 -12.31 8.38 -2.93
CA LEU A 176 -13.19 7.49 -2.16
C LEU A 176 -12.82 7.46 -0.68
N TYR A 177 -11.62 7.91 -0.36
CA TYR A 177 -11.13 8.12 1.00
C TYR A 177 -9.98 9.13 1.02
N THR A 178 -10.13 10.23 1.73
CA THR A 178 -9.04 11.15 2.07
C THR A 178 -8.48 10.74 3.42
N SER A 179 -7.31 10.11 3.47
CA SER A 179 -6.59 10.07 4.72
C SER A 179 -6.08 11.50 5.02
N PRO A 180 -6.19 11.99 6.27
CA PRO A 180 -5.61 13.27 6.63
C PRO A 180 -4.10 13.24 6.33
N SER A 181 -3.57 14.38 5.85
CA SER A 181 -2.13 14.55 5.66
C SER A 181 -1.41 14.22 6.98
N PRO A 182 -0.26 13.54 6.95
CA PRO A 182 0.54 13.31 8.15
C PRO A 182 0.96 14.58 8.90
N ARG A 183 0.70 15.77 8.32
CA ARG A 183 0.96 17.07 8.95
C ARG A 183 -0.19 17.60 9.79
N ASP A 184 -1.38 17.00 9.69
CA ASP A 184 -2.60 17.42 10.38
C ASP A 184 -2.87 16.59 11.65
N SER A 185 -1.87 15.81 12.09
CA SER A 185 -1.95 14.94 13.29
C SER A 185 -0.75 15.13 14.22
#